data_324bd27bda9ca786c677b8bc22e4bf4d
#
_entry.id   324bd27bda9ca786c677b8bc22e4bf4d
#
_cell.length_a   1.000
_cell.length_b   1.000
_cell.length_c   1.000
_cell.angle_alpha   90.00
_cell.angle_beta   90.00
_cell.angle_gamma   90.00
#
_symmetry.space_group_name_H-M   'P 1'
#
loop_
_entity.id
_entity.type
_entity.pdbx_description
1 polymer ?
#
loop_
_entity_poly.entity_id
_entity_poly.type
_entity_poly.pdbx_seq_one_letter_code
_entity_poly.pdbx_strand_id
1 'polypeptide(L)'
;ISGKESIGSMGIDTPLAVLSKKPQLLYNYFKQLFAQVTNPPLDGIREEIITDTSLSIGKNHNIFEVTEEHCINLNIKNPIISNEDLAKIKFIKHKNFKSKSISCLYKSKSGHNGIEEALDNIVNKIERYVDEGTNIIILSDRNVSKKMSPIPILLACSFVHHTMINKKKRSKFGIIIESAEPREPHHFSMLFGFGASAINPYLVNEIIDYHHDLGFIKNISKEKAISNFNKATAKGCLLYTSPSPRDRTRS
;
A
#
# COMPACT_ATOMS: atom_id res chain seq x y z
N ILE A 1 -8.71 17.53 3.62
CA ILE A 1 -8.55 18.61 4.63
C ILE A 1 -9.22 18.21 5.97
N SER A 2 -10.46 17.76 5.96
CA SER A 2 -11.21 17.43 7.18
C SER A 2 -10.88 16.07 7.81
N GLY A 3 -10.17 15.18 7.14
CA GLY A 3 -9.91 13.81 7.57
C GLY A 3 -11.16 12.91 7.54
N LYS A 4 -12.19 13.31 6.79
CA LYS A 4 -13.40 12.51 6.57
C LYS A 4 -13.34 11.86 5.19
N GLU A 5 -13.73 10.58 5.12
CA GLU A 5 -13.90 9.88 3.85
C GLU A 5 -15.16 10.38 3.13
N SER A 6 -15.02 10.61 1.83
CA SER A 6 -16.12 11.06 0.97
C SER A 6 -16.81 9.92 0.22
N ILE A 7 -16.16 8.75 0.11
CA ILE A 7 -16.72 7.59 -0.59
C ILE A 7 -17.83 6.98 0.27
N GLY A 8 -19.01 6.84 -0.32
CA GLY A 8 -20.16 6.22 0.32
C GLY A 8 -20.52 4.84 -0.26
N SER A 9 -19.95 4.47 -1.41
CA SER A 9 -20.18 3.17 -2.05
C SER A 9 -18.95 2.74 -2.86
N MET A 10 -18.74 1.44 -3.00
CA MET A 10 -17.68 0.85 -3.83
C MET A 10 -18.06 0.76 -5.32
N GLY A 11 -19.36 0.84 -5.65
CA GLY A 11 -19.85 0.81 -7.03
C GLY A 11 -19.47 2.08 -7.79
N ILE A 12 -19.31 1.94 -9.11
CA ILE A 12 -19.05 3.05 -10.03
C ILE A 12 -19.96 2.96 -11.26
N ASP A 13 -20.36 4.13 -11.79
CA ASP A 13 -21.18 4.23 -12.99
C ASP A 13 -20.35 4.34 -14.29
N THR A 14 -19.03 4.46 -14.17
CA THR A 14 -18.14 4.52 -15.34
C THR A 14 -18.01 3.15 -15.99
N PRO A 15 -17.92 3.08 -17.34
CA PRO A 15 -17.70 1.81 -18.05
C PRO A 15 -16.44 1.10 -17.55
N LEU A 16 -16.46 -0.24 -17.63
CA LEU A 16 -15.32 -1.06 -17.24
C LEU A 16 -14.04 -0.68 -18.00
N ALA A 17 -12.91 -0.64 -17.32
CA ALA A 17 -11.63 -0.26 -17.91
C ALA A 17 -11.22 -1.13 -19.10
N VAL A 18 -11.60 -2.42 -19.09
CA VAL A 18 -11.33 -3.36 -20.18
C VAL A 18 -11.97 -2.95 -21.52
N LEU A 19 -13.02 -2.14 -21.49
CA LEU A 19 -13.69 -1.62 -22.70
C LEU A 19 -13.04 -0.32 -23.21
N SER A 20 -12.07 0.26 -22.49
CA SER A 20 -11.41 1.49 -22.88
C SER A 20 -10.38 1.25 -23.99
N LYS A 21 -10.38 2.12 -25.01
CA LYS A 21 -9.31 2.19 -26.02
C LYS A 21 -8.08 2.98 -25.54
N LYS A 22 -8.17 3.65 -24.39
CA LYS A 22 -7.08 4.42 -23.80
C LYS A 22 -6.39 3.61 -22.71
N PRO A 23 -5.07 3.79 -22.52
CA PRO A 23 -4.37 3.20 -21.39
C PRO A 23 -5.04 3.55 -20.07
N GLN A 24 -5.18 2.56 -19.19
CA GLN A 24 -5.79 2.69 -17.87
C GLN A 24 -4.78 2.32 -16.80
N LEU A 25 -4.91 2.92 -15.62
CA LEU A 25 -4.19 2.44 -14.43
C LEU A 25 -4.62 1.01 -14.13
N LEU A 26 -3.68 0.18 -13.70
CA LEU A 26 -3.95 -1.23 -13.40
C LEU A 26 -5.09 -1.39 -12.37
N TYR A 27 -5.19 -0.50 -11.41
CA TYR A 27 -6.26 -0.47 -10.40
C TYR A 27 -7.66 -0.37 -11.01
N ASN A 28 -7.82 0.32 -12.14
CA ASN A 28 -9.13 0.53 -12.76
C ASN A 28 -9.76 -0.77 -13.29
N TYR A 29 -8.94 -1.79 -13.60
CA TYR A 29 -9.42 -3.09 -14.03
C TYR A 29 -10.09 -3.91 -12.93
N PHE A 30 -9.93 -3.49 -11.67
CA PHE A 30 -10.54 -4.13 -10.50
C PHE A 30 -11.77 -3.37 -9.97
N LYS A 31 -12.13 -2.24 -10.58
CA LYS A 31 -13.36 -1.52 -10.22
C LYS A 31 -14.59 -2.29 -10.69
N GLN A 32 -15.61 -2.34 -9.84
CA GLN A 32 -16.87 -3.01 -10.11
C GLN A 32 -18.02 -2.02 -10.27
N LEU A 33 -19.06 -2.37 -11.05
CA LEU A 33 -20.17 -1.48 -11.36
C LEU A 33 -21.13 -1.29 -10.18
N PHE A 34 -21.15 -2.19 -9.21
CA PHE A 34 -22.03 -2.09 -8.05
C PHE A 34 -21.31 -2.52 -6.78
N ALA A 35 -21.78 -2.00 -5.65
CA ALA A 35 -21.26 -2.36 -4.34
C ALA A 35 -21.73 -3.77 -3.93
N GLN A 36 -20.83 -4.56 -3.40
CA GLN A 36 -21.11 -5.90 -2.88
C GLN A 36 -20.80 -5.95 -1.39
N VAL A 37 -21.67 -6.61 -0.63
CA VAL A 37 -21.42 -6.88 0.78
C VAL A 37 -20.65 -8.18 0.90
N THR A 38 -19.42 -8.11 1.41
CA THR A 38 -18.54 -9.27 1.57
C THR A 38 -18.59 -9.86 2.97
N ASN A 39 -18.94 -9.05 3.99
CA ASN A 39 -19.04 -9.44 5.39
C ASN A 39 -20.39 -8.98 5.97
N PRO A 40 -20.82 -9.52 7.14
CA PRO A 40 -21.97 -9.00 7.85
C PRO A 40 -21.79 -7.50 8.13
N PRO A 41 -22.83 -6.67 7.95
CA PRO A 41 -22.72 -5.24 8.16
C PRO A 41 -22.52 -4.92 9.63
N LEU A 42 -21.55 -4.05 9.93
CA LEU A 42 -21.33 -3.44 11.24
C LEU A 42 -21.89 -2.03 11.26
N ASP A 43 -22.46 -1.59 12.39
CA ASP A 43 -22.79 -0.19 12.55
C ASP A 43 -21.54 0.67 12.73
N GLY A 44 -21.62 1.97 12.40
CA GLY A 44 -20.46 2.87 12.36
C GLY A 44 -19.76 3.06 13.72
N ILE A 45 -20.46 2.83 14.83
CA ILE A 45 -19.88 2.91 16.19
C ILE A 45 -19.10 1.64 16.48
N ARG A 46 -19.68 0.48 16.20
CA ARG A 46 -18.98 -0.81 16.35
C ARG A 46 -17.80 -0.94 15.42
N GLU A 47 -17.90 -0.43 14.20
CA GLU A 47 -16.78 -0.41 13.26
C GLU A 47 -15.55 0.31 13.85
N GLU A 48 -15.72 1.43 14.53
CA GLU A 48 -14.61 2.15 15.18
C GLU A 48 -13.99 1.40 16.37
N ILE A 49 -14.77 0.53 17.03
CA ILE A 49 -14.32 -0.23 18.20
C ILE A 49 -13.67 -1.57 17.78
N ILE A 50 -14.23 -2.23 16.79
CA ILE A 50 -13.84 -3.60 16.41
C ILE A 50 -12.74 -3.60 15.36
N THR A 51 -12.77 -2.65 14.40
CA THR A 51 -11.78 -2.59 13.33
C THR A 51 -10.57 -1.77 13.75
N ASP A 52 -9.44 -2.43 13.89
CA ASP A 52 -8.16 -1.78 14.12
C ASP A 52 -7.39 -1.71 12.79
N THR A 53 -6.80 -0.54 12.51
CA THR A 53 -5.92 -0.33 11.37
C THR A 53 -4.44 -0.51 11.72
N SER A 54 -4.13 -0.75 13.00
CA SER A 54 -2.77 -1.05 13.42
C SER A 54 -2.32 -2.41 12.87
N LEU A 55 -1.05 -2.53 12.57
CA LEU A 55 -0.49 -3.79 12.11
C LEU A 55 0.96 -3.97 12.57
N SER A 56 1.38 -5.23 12.56
CA SER A 56 2.74 -5.65 12.89
C SER A 56 3.49 -6.01 11.61
N ILE A 57 4.68 -5.43 11.42
CA ILE A 57 5.55 -5.71 10.27
C ILE A 57 6.78 -6.47 10.76
N GLY A 58 7.13 -7.53 10.04
CA GLY A 58 8.31 -8.33 10.33
C GLY A 58 8.19 -9.75 9.81
N LYS A 59 8.98 -10.61 10.39
CA LYS A 59 8.96 -12.05 10.15
C LYS A 59 7.82 -12.68 10.94
N ASN A 60 6.97 -13.46 10.29
CA ASN A 60 5.99 -14.30 10.96
C ASN A 60 6.67 -15.62 11.36
N HIS A 61 6.54 -15.97 12.63
CA HIS A 61 7.09 -17.20 13.18
C HIS A 61 6.09 -18.37 13.07
N ASN A 62 6.55 -19.59 13.31
CA ASN A 62 5.71 -20.78 13.27
C ASN A 62 4.64 -20.72 14.37
N ILE A 63 3.36 -20.72 14.01
CA ILE A 63 2.25 -20.63 14.97
C ILE A 63 2.13 -21.86 15.88
N PHE A 64 2.73 -22.98 15.50
CA PHE A 64 2.76 -24.20 16.30
C PHE A 64 3.90 -24.25 17.33
N GLU A 65 4.83 -23.32 17.25
CA GLU A 65 5.99 -23.21 18.14
C GLU A 65 6.00 -21.82 18.79
N VAL A 66 5.44 -21.73 19.99
CA VAL A 66 5.37 -20.45 20.71
C VAL A 66 6.75 -20.10 21.28
N THR A 67 7.33 -19.00 20.80
CA THR A 67 8.61 -18.47 21.23
C THR A 67 8.51 -16.98 21.51
N GLU A 68 9.47 -16.42 22.27
CA GLU A 68 9.57 -14.96 22.55
C GLU A 68 9.72 -14.14 21.27
N GLU A 69 10.22 -14.72 20.18
CA GLU A 69 10.39 -14.06 18.89
C GLU A 69 9.04 -13.61 18.28
N HIS A 70 7.91 -14.21 18.63
CA HIS A 70 6.58 -13.79 18.19
C HIS A 70 6.21 -12.37 18.68
N CYS A 71 6.82 -11.92 19.77
CA CYS A 71 6.61 -10.59 20.33
C CYS A 71 7.49 -9.51 19.65
N ILE A 72 8.41 -9.91 18.78
CA ILE A 72 9.36 -9.00 18.12
C ILE A 72 8.78 -8.55 16.79
N ASN A 73 7.94 -7.52 16.83
CA ASN A 73 7.30 -6.93 15.65
C ASN A 73 7.41 -5.42 15.65
N LEU A 74 7.53 -4.84 14.45
CA LEU A 74 7.43 -3.40 14.25
C LEU A 74 5.95 -3.02 14.16
N ASN A 75 5.40 -2.48 15.24
CA ASN A 75 4.00 -2.06 15.29
C ASN A 75 3.84 -0.67 14.72
N ILE A 76 2.92 -0.52 13.76
CA ILE A 76 2.51 0.76 13.19
C ILE A 76 1.01 0.96 13.39
N LYS A 77 0.63 2.19 13.79
CA LYS A 77 -0.77 2.54 14.09
C LYS A 77 -1.63 2.73 12.85
N ASN A 78 -1.01 3.11 11.74
CA ASN A 78 -1.71 3.34 10.49
C ASN A 78 -0.88 2.75 9.34
N PRO A 79 -1.47 1.92 8.47
CA PRO A 79 -0.75 1.30 7.35
C PRO A 79 -0.37 2.30 6.26
N ILE A 80 -0.92 3.52 6.28
CA ILE A 80 -0.52 4.60 5.39
C ILE A 80 0.45 5.51 6.15
N ILE A 81 1.72 5.47 5.78
CA ILE A 81 2.81 6.06 6.54
C ILE A 81 3.35 7.34 5.89
N SER A 82 3.82 8.25 6.75
CA SER A 82 4.47 9.49 6.32
C SER A 82 5.86 9.25 5.72
N ASN A 83 6.42 10.27 5.07
CA ASN A 83 7.81 10.21 4.57
C ASN A 83 8.81 10.05 5.72
N GLU A 84 8.54 10.67 6.86
CA GLU A 84 9.38 10.57 8.06
C GLU A 84 9.37 9.16 8.65
N ASP A 85 8.19 8.54 8.75
CA ASP A 85 8.07 7.17 9.28
C ASP A 85 8.74 6.17 8.36
N LEU A 86 8.59 6.34 7.04
CA LEU A 86 9.32 5.54 6.08
C LEU A 86 10.84 5.71 6.23
N ALA A 87 11.34 6.94 6.44
CA ALA A 87 12.75 7.20 6.65
C ALA A 87 13.27 6.49 7.91
N LYS A 88 12.51 6.53 9.02
CA LYS A 88 12.85 5.78 10.25
C LYS A 88 12.97 4.28 9.98
N ILE A 89 12.07 3.71 9.17
CA ILE A 89 12.11 2.29 8.80
C ILE A 89 13.29 1.99 7.87
N LYS A 90 13.57 2.85 6.89
CA LYS A 90 14.72 2.70 5.98
C LYS A 90 16.06 2.65 6.69
N PHE A 91 16.20 3.46 7.74
CA PHE A 91 17.45 3.61 8.49
C PHE A 91 17.38 2.98 9.89
N ILE A 92 16.49 2.01 10.07
CA ILE A 92 16.31 1.34 11.37
C ILE A 92 17.62 0.70 11.84
N LYS A 93 18.04 1.08 13.07
CA LYS A 93 19.23 0.54 13.72
C LYS A 93 18.81 -0.33 14.92
N HIS A 94 18.26 -1.49 14.62
CA HIS A 94 17.82 -2.41 15.68
C HIS A 94 18.24 -3.83 15.31
N LYS A 95 18.72 -4.61 16.28
CA LYS A 95 19.27 -5.96 16.06
C LYS A 95 18.31 -6.93 15.36
N ASN A 96 16.99 -6.75 15.59
CA ASN A 96 15.95 -7.65 15.09
C ASN A 96 15.31 -7.18 13.78
N PHE A 97 15.61 -5.96 13.31
CA PHE A 97 15.01 -5.40 12.09
C PHE A 97 16.07 -4.99 11.09
N LYS A 98 15.93 -5.50 9.90
CA LYS A 98 16.80 -5.17 8.76
C LYS A 98 15.93 -4.85 7.56
N SER A 99 16.01 -3.60 7.08
CA SER A 99 15.26 -3.14 5.93
C SER A 99 16.13 -3.02 4.68
N LYS A 100 15.54 -3.27 3.51
CA LYS A 100 16.14 -3.07 2.19
C LYS A 100 15.14 -2.46 1.22
N SER A 101 15.56 -1.38 0.55
CA SER A 101 14.80 -0.77 -0.54
C SER A 101 15.20 -1.37 -1.87
N ILE A 102 14.21 -1.68 -2.70
CA ILE A 102 14.37 -2.28 -4.03
C ILE A 102 13.67 -1.38 -5.04
N SER A 103 14.40 -0.98 -6.07
CA SER A 103 13.85 -0.18 -7.16
C SER A 103 12.93 -1.02 -8.04
N CYS A 104 11.71 -0.51 -8.27
CA CYS A 104 10.71 -1.06 -9.18
C CYS A 104 10.72 -0.31 -10.51
N LEU A 105 11.90 -0.09 -11.07
CA LEU A 105 12.09 0.58 -12.35
C LEU A 105 12.69 -0.38 -13.38
N TYR A 106 12.35 -0.15 -14.65
CA TYR A 106 12.93 -0.86 -15.78
C TYR A 106 13.40 0.12 -16.86
N LYS A 107 14.25 -0.31 -17.79
CA LYS A 107 14.74 0.54 -18.89
C LYS A 107 13.59 0.82 -19.86
N SER A 108 13.23 2.09 -20.07
CA SER A 108 12.11 2.50 -20.93
C SER A 108 12.17 1.95 -22.36
N LYS A 109 13.37 1.75 -22.89
CA LYS A 109 13.60 1.22 -24.24
C LYS A 109 13.35 -0.29 -24.39
N SER A 110 13.28 -1.03 -23.29
CA SER A 110 13.16 -2.51 -23.31
C SER A 110 11.73 -3.02 -23.46
N GLY A 111 10.72 -2.12 -23.43
CA GLY A 111 9.32 -2.50 -23.59
C GLY A 111 8.83 -3.51 -22.54
N HIS A 112 7.91 -4.40 -22.90
CA HIS A 112 7.34 -5.40 -21.98
C HIS A 112 8.37 -6.44 -21.52
N ASN A 113 9.28 -6.89 -22.37
CA ASN A 113 10.33 -7.84 -21.99
C ASN A 113 11.22 -7.26 -20.86
N GLY A 114 11.42 -5.92 -20.85
CA GLY A 114 12.14 -5.26 -19.78
C GLY A 114 11.41 -5.27 -18.43
N ILE A 115 10.08 -5.33 -18.44
CA ILE A 115 9.28 -5.46 -17.21
C ILE A 115 9.45 -6.85 -16.62
N GLU A 116 9.35 -7.91 -17.43
CA GLU A 116 9.52 -9.30 -16.98
C GLU A 116 10.91 -9.52 -16.38
N GLU A 117 11.96 -9.13 -17.11
CA GLU A 117 13.33 -9.22 -16.62
C GLU A 117 13.53 -8.43 -15.30
N ALA A 118 12.93 -7.25 -15.19
CA ALA A 118 13.04 -6.44 -13.98
C ALA A 118 12.28 -7.07 -12.80
N LEU A 119 11.12 -7.68 -13.02
CA LEU A 119 10.37 -8.40 -11.99
C LEU A 119 11.16 -9.61 -11.46
N ASP A 120 11.76 -10.41 -12.35
CA ASP A 120 12.61 -11.55 -11.96
C ASP A 120 13.83 -11.08 -11.16
N ASN A 121 14.46 -10.00 -11.60
CA ASN A 121 15.61 -9.40 -10.89
C ASN A 121 15.19 -8.88 -9.49
N ILE A 122 14.00 -8.32 -9.34
CA ILE A 122 13.45 -7.89 -8.04
C ILE A 122 13.32 -9.10 -7.11
N VAL A 123 12.66 -10.17 -7.57
CA VAL A 123 12.46 -11.39 -6.77
C VAL A 123 13.79 -12.02 -6.36
N ASN A 124 14.74 -12.15 -7.28
CA ASN A 124 16.05 -12.71 -6.99
C ASN A 124 16.83 -11.88 -5.94
N LYS A 125 16.73 -10.55 -6.00
CA LYS A 125 17.30 -9.68 -4.96
C LYS A 125 16.61 -9.86 -3.61
N ILE A 126 15.27 -9.93 -3.60
CA ILE A 126 14.50 -10.15 -2.36
C ILE A 126 14.90 -11.47 -1.73
N GLU A 127 14.94 -12.54 -2.52
CA GLU A 127 15.30 -13.87 -2.03
C GLU A 127 16.66 -13.85 -1.32
N ARG A 128 17.67 -13.28 -1.97
CA ARG A 128 19.00 -13.12 -1.37
C ARG A 128 18.96 -12.32 -0.07
N TYR A 129 18.29 -11.17 -0.07
CA TYR A 129 18.21 -10.33 1.14
C TYR A 129 17.46 -11.00 2.28
N VAL A 130 16.41 -11.76 1.99
CA VAL A 130 15.67 -12.53 3.00
C VAL A 130 16.53 -13.64 3.57
N ASP A 131 17.32 -14.33 2.75
CA ASP A 131 18.26 -15.35 3.21
C ASP A 131 19.40 -14.75 4.04
N GLU A 132 19.77 -13.48 3.81
CA GLU A 132 20.70 -12.68 4.62
C GLU A 132 20.05 -12.09 5.89
N GLY A 133 18.79 -12.46 6.19
CA GLY A 133 18.07 -12.04 7.40
C GLY A 133 17.32 -10.70 7.29
N THR A 134 17.12 -10.16 6.08
CA THR A 134 16.26 -8.98 5.89
C THR A 134 14.80 -9.37 6.12
N ASN A 135 14.11 -8.62 6.95
CA ASN A 135 12.71 -8.89 7.30
C ASN A 135 11.74 -7.72 6.96
N ILE A 136 12.26 -6.66 6.33
CA ILE A 136 11.46 -5.56 5.79
C ILE A 136 11.96 -5.24 4.38
N ILE A 137 11.10 -5.42 3.38
CA ILE A 137 11.38 -5.09 1.98
C ILE A 137 10.55 -3.86 1.59
N ILE A 138 11.20 -2.84 1.05
CA ILE A 138 10.56 -1.63 0.56
C ILE A 138 10.62 -1.64 -0.96
N LEU A 139 9.48 -1.75 -1.62
CA LEU A 139 9.36 -1.62 -3.08
C LEU A 139 9.16 -0.15 -3.42
N SER A 140 10.05 0.42 -4.23
CA SER A 140 10.07 1.85 -4.50
C SER A 140 10.08 2.14 -6.00
N ASP A 141 9.21 3.03 -6.45
CA ASP A 141 9.22 3.60 -7.81
C ASP A 141 9.91 4.96 -7.89
N ARG A 142 10.61 5.40 -6.85
CA ARG A 142 11.38 6.66 -6.88
C ARG A 142 12.48 6.64 -7.96
N ASN A 143 12.87 7.83 -8.40
CA ASN A 143 13.90 8.06 -9.42
C ASN A 143 13.48 7.72 -10.85
N VAL A 144 12.18 7.84 -11.14
CA VAL A 144 11.66 7.79 -12.52
C VAL A 144 12.38 8.83 -13.39
N SER A 145 12.72 8.47 -14.62
CA SER A 145 13.40 9.34 -15.56
C SER A 145 13.02 8.97 -17.00
N LYS A 146 13.46 9.77 -17.97
CA LYS A 146 13.28 9.44 -19.40
C LYS A 146 13.86 8.08 -19.81
N LYS A 147 14.83 7.56 -19.06
CA LYS A 147 15.52 6.29 -19.32
C LYS A 147 14.96 5.12 -18.49
N MET A 148 14.33 5.43 -17.36
CA MET A 148 13.85 4.45 -16.38
C MET A 148 12.37 4.68 -16.11
N SER A 149 11.54 3.76 -16.55
CA SER A 149 10.08 3.77 -16.34
C SER A 149 9.71 2.95 -15.09
N PRO A 150 8.65 3.35 -14.37
CA PRO A 150 8.18 2.57 -13.23
C PRO A 150 7.44 1.32 -13.73
N ILE A 151 7.67 0.20 -13.06
CA ILE A 151 6.75 -0.95 -13.13
C ILE A 151 5.50 -0.54 -12.36
N PRO A 152 4.26 -0.79 -12.87
CA PRO A 152 3.06 -0.58 -12.10
C PRO A 152 3.20 -1.21 -10.71
N ILE A 153 3.10 -0.41 -9.64
CA ILE A 153 3.50 -0.88 -8.32
C ILE A 153 2.60 -2.01 -7.80
N LEU A 154 1.34 -2.03 -8.21
CA LEU A 154 0.42 -3.13 -7.92
C LEU A 154 0.90 -4.44 -8.55
N LEU A 155 1.40 -4.39 -9.79
CA LEU A 155 1.97 -5.55 -10.47
C LEU A 155 3.23 -6.05 -9.74
N ALA A 156 4.14 -5.15 -9.39
CA ALA A 156 5.37 -5.50 -8.67
C ALA A 156 5.05 -6.13 -7.30
N CYS A 157 4.11 -5.53 -6.54
CA CYS A 157 3.68 -6.04 -5.25
C CYS A 157 3.08 -7.45 -5.37
N SER A 158 2.13 -7.63 -6.28
CA SER A 158 1.46 -8.92 -6.53
C SER A 158 2.46 -10.00 -6.97
N PHE A 159 3.34 -9.66 -7.92
CA PHE A 159 4.33 -10.61 -8.43
C PHE A 159 5.29 -11.08 -7.33
N VAL A 160 5.81 -10.15 -6.53
CA VAL A 160 6.66 -10.47 -5.37
C VAL A 160 5.90 -11.33 -4.37
N HIS A 161 4.67 -10.93 -4.01
CA HIS A 161 3.85 -11.64 -3.02
C HIS A 161 3.64 -13.10 -3.42
N HIS A 162 3.13 -13.34 -4.63
CA HIS A 162 2.80 -14.70 -5.09
C HIS A 162 4.04 -15.55 -5.37
N THR A 163 5.08 -14.97 -5.97
CA THR A 163 6.34 -15.72 -6.21
C THR A 163 7.00 -16.14 -4.89
N MET A 164 6.99 -15.27 -3.88
CA MET A 164 7.57 -15.61 -2.59
C MET A 164 6.69 -16.58 -1.77
N ILE A 165 5.36 -16.64 -2.01
CA ILE A 165 4.51 -17.72 -1.50
C ILE A 165 4.94 -19.05 -2.11
N ASN A 166 5.06 -19.13 -3.44
CA ASN A 166 5.48 -20.35 -4.14
C ASN A 166 6.85 -20.84 -3.67
N LYS A 167 7.76 -19.90 -3.34
CA LYS A 167 9.09 -20.20 -2.76
C LYS A 167 9.05 -20.47 -1.25
N LYS A 168 7.88 -20.45 -0.59
CA LYS A 168 7.70 -20.64 0.86
C LYS A 168 8.52 -19.68 1.72
N LYS A 169 8.76 -18.47 1.22
CA LYS A 169 9.54 -17.42 1.90
C LYS A 169 8.72 -16.17 2.26
N ARG A 170 7.45 -16.08 1.83
CA ARG A 170 6.62 -14.86 2.01
C ARG A 170 6.45 -14.46 3.48
N SER A 171 6.34 -15.40 4.39
CA SER A 171 6.18 -15.17 5.82
C SER A 171 7.44 -14.62 6.52
N LYS A 172 8.59 -14.62 5.84
CA LYS A 172 9.85 -14.18 6.45
C LYS A 172 10.05 -12.66 6.45
N PHE A 173 9.20 -11.89 5.76
CA PHE A 173 9.35 -10.44 5.64
C PHE A 173 8.03 -9.71 5.42
N GLY A 174 7.98 -8.43 5.82
CA GLY A 174 6.92 -7.49 5.48
C GLY A 174 7.24 -6.72 4.19
N ILE A 175 6.21 -6.37 3.41
CA ILE A 175 6.34 -5.55 2.20
C ILE A 175 5.83 -4.15 2.50
N ILE A 176 6.67 -3.14 2.30
CA ILE A 176 6.29 -1.73 2.34
C ILE A 176 6.36 -1.18 0.92
N ILE A 177 5.36 -0.42 0.54
CA ILE A 177 5.30 0.25 -0.76
C ILE A 177 5.68 1.72 -0.60
N GLU A 178 6.61 2.20 -1.40
CA GLU A 178 6.93 3.62 -1.57
C GLU A 178 6.64 4.00 -3.02
N SER A 179 5.49 4.65 -3.27
CA SER A 179 5.03 4.86 -4.64
C SER A 179 4.31 6.18 -4.86
N ALA A 180 4.42 6.69 -6.09
CA ALA A 180 3.68 7.83 -6.59
C ALA A 180 2.25 7.49 -7.06
N GLU A 181 1.94 6.20 -7.29
CA GLU A 181 0.67 5.80 -7.90
C GLU A 181 -0.53 5.88 -6.95
N PRO A 182 -0.47 5.40 -5.68
CA PRO A 182 -1.66 5.34 -4.83
C PRO A 182 -2.10 6.72 -4.37
N ARG A 183 -3.37 7.06 -4.68
CA ARG A 183 -3.97 8.36 -4.37
C ARG A 183 -5.45 8.30 -3.98
N GLU A 184 -6.11 7.17 -4.19
CA GLU A 184 -7.51 6.92 -3.85
C GLU A 184 -7.62 5.70 -2.92
N PRO A 185 -8.62 5.61 -2.01
CA PRO A 185 -8.80 4.45 -1.13
C PRO A 185 -8.78 3.11 -1.86
N HIS A 186 -9.38 3.04 -3.06
CA HIS A 186 -9.34 1.85 -3.91
C HIS A 186 -7.92 1.37 -4.21
N HIS A 187 -6.99 2.29 -4.52
CA HIS A 187 -5.59 1.92 -4.81
C HIS A 187 -4.90 1.32 -3.58
N PHE A 188 -5.13 1.91 -2.40
CA PHE A 188 -4.58 1.39 -1.14
C PHE A 188 -5.16 0.03 -0.79
N SER A 189 -6.49 -0.13 -0.89
CA SER A 189 -7.16 -1.40 -0.63
C SER A 189 -6.64 -2.52 -1.52
N MET A 190 -6.41 -2.24 -2.81
CA MET A 190 -5.82 -3.21 -3.74
C MET A 190 -4.40 -3.60 -3.34
N LEU A 191 -3.54 -2.63 -3.00
CA LEU A 191 -2.18 -2.92 -2.57
C LEU A 191 -2.14 -3.76 -1.30
N PHE A 192 -2.99 -3.47 -0.31
CA PHE A 192 -3.13 -4.30 0.89
C PHE A 192 -3.62 -5.70 0.56
N GLY A 193 -4.65 -5.83 -0.30
CA GLY A 193 -5.16 -7.11 -0.76
C GLY A 193 -4.12 -7.97 -1.49
N PHE A 194 -3.17 -7.34 -2.19
CA PHE A 194 -2.05 -8.01 -2.85
C PHE A 194 -0.77 -8.09 -2.00
N GLY A 195 -0.87 -7.90 -0.69
CA GLY A 195 0.15 -8.28 0.28
C GLY A 195 1.05 -7.16 0.78
N ALA A 196 0.78 -5.89 0.48
CA ALA A 196 1.47 -4.78 1.12
C ALA A 196 1.10 -4.72 2.62
N SER A 197 2.11 -4.53 3.48
CA SER A 197 1.90 -4.29 4.91
C SER A 197 1.71 -2.80 5.21
N ALA A 198 2.44 -1.93 4.52
CA ALA A 198 2.30 -0.49 4.67
C ALA A 198 2.58 0.22 3.34
N ILE A 199 2.03 1.43 3.19
CA ILE A 199 2.16 2.23 1.97
C ILE A 199 2.56 3.65 2.33
N ASN A 200 3.59 4.15 1.67
CA ASN A 200 3.97 5.55 1.66
C ASN A 200 3.63 6.17 0.30
N PRO A 201 2.56 6.96 0.20
CA PRO A 201 2.18 7.67 -1.02
C PRO A 201 2.98 8.97 -1.14
N TYR A 202 4.29 8.87 -1.41
CA TYR A 202 5.20 10.01 -1.30
C TYR A 202 4.79 11.21 -2.17
N LEU A 203 4.27 10.95 -3.38
CA LEU A 203 3.85 12.04 -4.26
C LEU A 203 2.62 12.77 -3.73
N VAL A 204 1.70 12.07 -3.07
CA VAL A 204 0.54 12.71 -2.41
C VAL A 204 1.01 13.62 -1.28
N ASN A 205 1.98 13.15 -0.48
CA ASN A 205 2.55 13.96 0.60
C ASN A 205 3.22 15.22 0.04
N GLU A 206 4.02 15.09 -1.02
CA GLU A 206 4.68 16.20 -1.70
C GLU A 206 3.66 17.19 -2.34
N ILE A 207 2.56 16.68 -2.91
CA ILE A 207 1.49 17.52 -3.45
C ILE A 207 0.77 18.30 -2.34
N ILE A 208 0.50 17.68 -1.21
CA ILE A 208 -0.12 18.35 -0.06
C ILE A 208 0.79 19.47 0.44
N ASP A 209 2.09 19.21 0.59
CA ASP A 209 3.09 20.21 0.99
C ASP A 209 3.13 21.37 0.00
N TYR A 210 3.18 21.08 -1.29
CA TYR A 210 3.19 22.10 -2.34
C TYR A 210 1.92 22.97 -2.34
N HIS A 211 0.74 22.36 -2.22
CA HIS A 211 -0.52 23.10 -2.14
C HIS A 211 -0.65 23.93 -0.86
N HIS A 212 -0.08 23.47 0.24
CA HIS A 212 0.02 24.24 1.46
C HIS A 212 0.89 25.49 1.26
N ASP A 213 2.07 25.34 0.63
CA ASP A 213 2.99 26.44 0.37
C ASP A 213 2.40 27.48 -0.59
N LEU A 214 1.59 27.05 -1.55
CA LEU A 214 0.83 27.96 -2.43
C LEU A 214 -0.37 28.62 -1.76
N GLY A 215 -0.68 28.29 -0.49
CA GLY A 215 -1.81 28.86 0.23
C GLY A 215 -3.19 28.32 -0.17
N PHE A 216 -3.28 27.22 -0.91
CA PHE A 216 -4.55 26.54 -1.20
C PHE A 216 -5.08 25.77 0.01
N ILE A 217 -4.20 25.27 0.86
CA ILE A 217 -4.57 24.63 2.13
C ILE A 217 -4.31 25.65 3.23
N LYS A 218 -5.39 26.13 3.86
CA LYS A 218 -5.35 27.18 4.89
C LYS A 218 -5.86 26.63 6.23
N ASN A 219 -5.43 27.28 7.32
CA ASN A 219 -5.88 27.01 8.69
C ASN A 219 -5.53 25.65 9.29
N ILE A 220 -4.64 24.90 8.66
CA ILE A 220 -4.07 23.63 9.18
C ILE A 220 -2.60 23.55 8.81
N SER A 221 -1.79 22.87 9.63
CA SER A 221 -0.38 22.60 9.30
C SER A 221 -0.24 21.51 8.23
N LYS A 222 0.94 21.43 7.59
CA LYS A 222 1.28 20.39 6.60
C LYS A 222 1.10 18.97 7.18
N GLU A 223 1.66 18.73 8.37
CA GLU A 223 1.58 17.47 9.09
C GLU A 223 0.13 17.08 9.37
N LYS A 224 -0.69 18.06 9.76
CA LYS A 224 -2.11 17.84 10.01
C LYS A 224 -2.86 17.50 8.72
N ALA A 225 -2.52 18.14 7.61
CA ALA A 225 -3.13 17.88 6.31
C ALA A 225 -2.81 16.45 5.83
N ILE A 226 -1.54 16.02 5.93
CA ILE A 226 -1.11 14.65 5.63
C ILE A 226 -1.79 13.64 6.56
N SER A 227 -1.81 13.91 7.86
CA SER A 227 -2.50 13.06 8.84
C SER A 227 -4.00 12.91 8.52
N ASN A 228 -4.66 13.99 8.12
CA ASN A 228 -6.07 13.97 7.72
C ASN A 228 -6.28 13.15 6.43
N PHE A 229 -5.38 13.26 5.44
CA PHE A 229 -5.42 12.43 4.25
C PHE A 229 -5.29 10.94 4.62
N ASN A 230 -4.28 10.59 5.43
CA ASN A 230 -4.05 9.21 5.86
C ASN A 230 -5.26 8.65 6.63
N LYS A 231 -5.87 9.45 7.51
CA LYS A 231 -7.08 9.07 8.26
C LYS A 231 -8.27 8.84 7.34
N ALA A 232 -8.52 9.75 6.40
CA ALA A 232 -9.62 9.62 5.44
C ALA A 232 -9.44 8.38 4.56
N THR A 233 -8.23 8.17 4.05
CA THR A 233 -7.91 7.01 3.20
C THR A 233 -8.03 5.69 3.97
N ALA A 234 -7.55 5.62 5.22
CA ALA A 234 -7.72 4.42 6.05
C ALA A 234 -9.20 4.09 6.29
N LYS A 235 -10.03 5.11 6.57
CA LYS A 235 -11.50 4.93 6.68
C LYS A 235 -12.12 4.45 5.36
N GLY A 236 -11.66 4.95 4.22
CA GLY A 236 -12.10 4.48 2.91
C GLY A 236 -11.68 3.02 2.64
N CYS A 237 -10.48 2.63 3.06
CA CYS A 237 -10.04 1.23 2.94
C CYS A 237 -10.94 0.28 3.75
N LEU A 238 -11.41 0.68 4.93
CA LEU A 238 -12.35 -0.13 5.72
C LEU A 238 -13.67 -0.35 4.99
N LEU A 239 -14.14 0.63 4.19
CA LEU A 239 -15.31 0.46 3.35
C LEU A 239 -15.18 -0.68 2.35
N TYR A 240 -13.99 -0.88 1.77
CA TYR A 240 -13.70 -1.96 0.83
C TYR A 240 -13.48 -3.32 1.50
N THR A 241 -13.02 -3.32 2.74
CA THR A 241 -12.65 -4.54 3.46
C THR A 241 -13.66 -4.95 4.53
N SER A 242 -14.45 -4.00 5.04
CA SER A 242 -15.46 -4.20 6.08
C SER A 242 -16.70 -3.37 5.75
N PRO A 243 -17.59 -3.86 4.87
CA PRO A 243 -18.79 -3.15 4.45
C PRO A 243 -19.67 -2.83 5.63
N SER A 244 -20.10 -1.58 5.73
CA SER A 244 -20.94 -1.08 6.80
C SER A 244 -22.35 -0.72 6.29
N PRO A 245 -23.33 -0.56 7.16
CA PRO A 245 -24.69 -0.09 6.79
C PRO A 245 -24.70 1.24 6.00
N ARG A 246 -23.62 2.01 6.04
CA ARG A 246 -23.47 3.24 5.23
C ARG A 246 -23.64 2.98 3.74
N ASP A 247 -23.26 1.81 3.26
CA ASP A 247 -23.36 1.44 1.84
C ASP A 247 -24.80 1.32 1.36
N ARG A 248 -25.74 1.09 2.29
CA ARG A 248 -27.18 0.93 2.01
C ARG A 248 -27.99 2.23 2.06
N THR A 249 -27.46 3.23 2.75
CA THR A 249 -28.19 4.50 2.98
C THR A 249 -27.85 5.59 1.98
N ARG A 250 -26.87 5.36 1.12
CA ARG A 250 -26.40 6.34 0.11
C ARG A 250 -26.48 5.83 -1.33
N SER A 251 -26.96 4.62 -1.55
CA SER A 251 -27.25 4.06 -2.87
C SER A 251 -28.64 4.43 -3.36
#